data_9423e4f4fcfb106a7e9926607782c6e5
#
_entry.id   9423e4f4fcfb106a7e9926607782c6e5
#
_cell.length_a   1.000
_cell.length_b   1.000
_cell.length_c   1.000
_cell.angle_alpha   90.00
_cell.angle_beta   90.00
_cell.angle_gamma   90.00
#
_symmetry.space_group_name_H-M   'P 1'
#
loop_
_entity.id
_entity.type
_entity.pdbx_description
1 polymer ?
#
loop_
_entity_poly.entity_id
_entity_poly.type
_entity_poly.pdbx_seq_one_letter_code
_entity_poly.pdbx_strand_id
1 'polypeptide(L)'
;MIWLAAGLSSLAVAGCVPRGAAPAWKNFGGDPTRGSAEITRAQCGACHEIPGIQDANGLVGPPLGRFALRTTVAGVLPNTPGELVHWLRAPQQVTPGNAMPDTGLSDQQARDVAAYLYTLR
;
A
#
# COMPACT_ATOMS: atom_id res chain seq x y z
N MET A 1 -2.15 -61.58 -33.03
CA MET A 1 -2.07 -60.12 -33.17
C MET A 1 -2.49 -59.53 -31.84
N ILE A 2 -1.51 -59.05 -31.07
CA ILE A 2 -1.73 -58.51 -29.72
C ILE A 2 -1.56 -57.00 -29.82
N TRP A 3 -2.62 -56.27 -29.56
CA TRP A 3 -2.58 -54.78 -29.48
C TRP A 3 -2.25 -54.39 -28.07
N LEU A 4 -1.07 -53.78 -27.86
CA LEU A 4 -0.66 -53.12 -26.62
C LEU A 4 -1.23 -51.69 -26.64
N ALA A 5 -2.20 -51.41 -25.77
CA ALA A 5 -2.67 -50.06 -25.52
C ALA A 5 -1.72 -49.36 -24.53
N ALA A 6 -0.96 -48.40 -25.00
CA ALA A 6 -0.14 -47.54 -24.17
C ALA A 6 -1.04 -46.47 -23.48
N GLY A 7 -1.27 -46.62 -22.19
CA GLY A 7 -1.93 -45.60 -21.38
C GLY A 7 -1.01 -44.43 -21.11
N LEU A 8 -1.35 -43.24 -21.64
CA LEU A 8 -0.72 -41.97 -21.22
C LEU A 8 -1.30 -41.56 -19.88
N SER A 9 -0.53 -41.74 -18.81
CA SER A 9 -0.83 -41.14 -17.52
C SER A 9 -0.47 -39.66 -17.56
N SER A 10 -1.50 -38.80 -17.65
CA SER A 10 -1.32 -37.36 -17.47
C SER A 10 -1.07 -37.03 -15.98
N LEU A 11 0.16 -36.72 -15.63
CA LEU A 11 0.49 -36.15 -14.33
C LEU A 11 -0.04 -34.73 -14.28
N ALA A 12 -1.18 -34.53 -13.61
CA ALA A 12 -1.66 -33.21 -13.24
C ALA A 12 -0.74 -32.63 -12.16
N VAL A 13 0.14 -31.71 -12.55
CA VAL A 13 0.91 -30.91 -11.61
C VAL A 13 -0.07 -29.92 -10.96
N ALA A 14 -0.60 -30.26 -9.79
CA ALA A 14 -1.33 -29.34 -8.95
C ALA A 14 -0.33 -28.33 -8.43
N GLY A 15 -0.24 -27.17 -9.09
CA GLY A 15 0.52 -26.02 -8.62
C GLY A 15 -0.04 -25.59 -7.26
N CYS A 16 0.68 -25.88 -6.17
CA CYS A 16 0.40 -25.31 -4.86
C CYS A 16 0.61 -23.80 -4.94
N VAL A 17 -0.47 -23.05 -5.13
CA VAL A 17 -0.47 -21.61 -4.81
C VAL A 17 -0.40 -21.54 -3.29
N PRO A 18 0.65 -20.97 -2.68
CA PRO A 18 0.69 -20.83 -1.23
C PRO A 18 -0.49 -19.99 -0.77
N ARG A 19 -1.45 -20.63 -0.10
CA ARG A 19 -2.53 -19.93 0.61
C ARG A 19 -1.89 -19.18 1.76
N GLY A 20 -1.87 -17.84 1.65
CA GLY A 20 -1.57 -17.00 2.79
C GLY A 20 -0.21 -16.33 2.80
N ALA A 21 0.27 -15.80 1.68
CA ALA A 21 1.28 -14.73 1.75
C ALA A 21 0.71 -13.61 2.61
N ALA A 22 1.40 -13.27 3.70
CA ALA A 22 1.00 -12.16 4.55
C ALA A 22 0.88 -10.90 3.68
N PRO A 23 -0.12 -10.03 3.92
CA PRO A 23 -0.22 -8.78 3.19
C PRO A 23 1.10 -8.03 3.24
N ALA A 24 1.49 -7.38 2.13
CA ALA A 24 2.79 -6.73 1.99
C ALA A 24 3.13 -5.77 3.15
N TRP A 25 2.10 -5.14 3.75
CA TRP A 25 2.28 -4.24 4.90
C TRP A 25 2.75 -4.95 6.18
N LYS A 26 2.49 -6.26 6.37
CA LYS A 26 2.99 -7.02 7.52
C LYS A 26 4.52 -7.19 7.50
N ASN A 27 5.10 -7.16 6.31
CA ASN A 27 6.52 -7.47 6.14
C ASN A 27 7.45 -6.28 6.41
N PHE A 28 6.93 -5.05 6.54
CA PHE A 28 7.74 -3.87 6.82
C PHE A 28 7.44 -3.19 8.16
N GLY A 29 6.68 -3.87 9.05
CA GLY A 29 6.46 -3.43 10.42
C GLY A 29 5.37 -2.36 10.61
N GLY A 30 4.45 -2.21 9.63
CA GLY A 30 3.30 -1.32 9.75
C GLY A 30 2.06 -2.04 10.28
N ASP A 31 1.13 -1.26 10.86
CA ASP A 31 -0.17 -1.72 11.33
C ASP A 31 -1.28 -0.80 10.81
N PRO A 32 -2.23 -1.31 10.01
CA PRO A 32 -3.27 -0.48 9.40
C PRO A 32 -4.27 0.11 10.40
N THR A 33 -4.48 -0.53 11.55
CA THR A 33 -5.38 0.01 12.58
C THR A 33 -4.76 1.23 13.24
N ARG A 34 -3.48 1.15 13.61
CA ARG A 34 -2.75 2.34 14.08
C ARG A 34 -2.63 3.38 12.97
N GLY A 35 -2.43 2.94 11.71
CA GLY A 35 -2.35 3.82 10.56
C GLY A 35 -3.60 4.68 10.38
N SER A 36 -4.79 4.11 10.53
CA SER A 36 -6.05 4.87 10.44
C SER A 36 -6.15 5.94 11.53
N ALA A 37 -5.71 5.63 12.75
CA ALA A 37 -5.68 6.59 13.86
C ALA A 37 -4.66 7.72 13.59
N GLU A 38 -3.48 7.38 13.06
CA GLU A 38 -2.46 8.38 12.69
C GLU A 38 -2.91 9.29 11.55
N ILE A 39 -3.60 8.75 10.54
CA ILE A 39 -4.20 9.53 9.44
C ILE A 39 -5.17 10.57 9.99
N THR A 40 -6.02 10.17 10.93
CA THR A 40 -6.97 11.08 11.59
C THR A 40 -6.23 12.13 12.43
N ARG A 41 -5.27 11.71 13.25
CA ARG A 41 -4.49 12.60 14.11
C ARG A 41 -3.68 13.63 13.31
N ALA A 42 -3.05 13.20 12.24
CA ALA A 42 -2.24 14.07 11.37
C ALA A 42 -3.08 14.87 10.37
N GLN A 43 -4.42 14.73 10.40
CA GLN A 43 -5.36 15.46 9.56
C GLN A 43 -5.11 15.32 8.05
N CYS A 44 -4.69 14.14 7.60
CA CYS A 44 -4.48 13.85 6.18
C CYS A 44 -5.76 14.08 5.36
N GLY A 45 -6.93 13.82 5.96
CA GLY A 45 -8.25 14.03 5.35
C GLY A 45 -8.62 15.48 5.09
N ALA A 46 -7.91 16.46 5.66
CA ALA A 46 -8.10 17.87 5.34
C ALA A 46 -7.72 18.19 3.88
N CYS A 47 -6.77 17.43 3.33
CA CYS A 47 -6.28 17.62 1.96
C CYS A 47 -6.62 16.46 1.02
N HIS A 48 -6.84 15.27 1.55
CA HIS A 48 -7.06 14.05 0.76
C HIS A 48 -8.44 13.44 1.03
N GLU A 49 -9.05 12.92 -0.03
CA GLU A 49 -10.12 11.95 0.09
C GLU A 49 -9.50 10.59 0.42
N ILE A 50 -9.91 9.98 1.56
CA ILE A 50 -9.33 8.72 2.03
C ILE A 50 -10.47 7.77 2.41
N PRO A 51 -10.73 6.70 1.61
CA PRO A 51 -11.76 5.73 1.93
C PRO A 51 -11.57 5.11 3.32
N GLY A 52 -12.67 4.98 4.07
CA GLY A 52 -12.68 4.39 5.40
C GLY A 52 -12.25 5.31 6.55
N ILE A 53 -11.83 6.55 6.25
CA ILE A 53 -11.50 7.55 7.27
C ILE A 53 -12.64 8.58 7.31
N GLN A 54 -13.22 8.76 8.50
CA GLN A 54 -14.31 9.72 8.69
C GLN A 54 -13.85 11.13 8.36
N ASP A 55 -14.72 11.88 7.66
CA ASP A 55 -14.50 13.27 7.26
C ASP A 55 -13.26 13.53 6.39
N ALA A 56 -12.61 12.46 5.89
CA ALA A 56 -11.50 12.58 4.95
C ALA A 56 -12.00 12.78 3.53
N ASN A 57 -12.32 14.02 3.19
CA ASN A 57 -12.91 14.42 1.91
C ASN A 57 -12.22 15.66 1.30
N GLY A 58 -10.97 15.91 1.67
CA GLY A 58 -10.19 17.02 1.16
C GLY A 58 -9.90 16.91 -0.34
N LEU A 59 -9.80 18.05 -1.01
CA LEU A 59 -9.63 18.17 -2.46
C LEU A 59 -8.29 18.81 -2.86
N VAL A 60 -7.45 19.17 -1.91
CA VAL A 60 -6.15 19.80 -2.19
C VAL A 60 -5.16 18.79 -2.78
N GLY A 61 -5.08 17.60 -2.19
CA GLY A 61 -4.28 16.50 -2.69
C GLY A 61 -5.11 15.51 -3.53
N PRO A 62 -4.46 14.57 -4.22
CA PRO A 62 -5.17 13.54 -4.97
C PRO A 62 -5.95 12.61 -4.04
N PRO A 63 -7.09 12.05 -4.50
CA PRO A 63 -7.78 10.99 -3.76
C PRO A 63 -6.86 9.79 -3.54
N LEU A 64 -6.90 9.21 -2.34
CA LEU A 64 -6.02 8.07 -1.99
C LEU A 64 -6.70 6.70 -2.15
N GLY A 65 -7.91 6.66 -2.66
CA GLY A 65 -8.56 5.41 -3.04
C GLY A 65 -7.70 4.62 -4.04
N ARG A 66 -7.74 3.28 -3.91
CA ARG A 66 -6.98 2.35 -4.74
C ARG A 66 -5.45 2.59 -4.69
N PHE A 67 -4.96 3.10 -3.57
CA PHE A 67 -3.54 3.45 -3.44
C PHE A 67 -2.61 2.25 -3.66
N ALA A 68 -3.00 1.06 -3.17
CA ALA A 68 -2.21 -0.16 -3.32
C ALA A 68 -2.00 -0.59 -4.78
N LEU A 69 -2.81 -0.09 -5.72
CA LEU A 69 -2.73 -0.42 -7.14
C LEU A 69 -1.90 0.58 -7.95
N ARG A 70 -1.40 1.64 -7.32
CA ARG A 70 -0.58 2.64 -8.01
C ARG A 70 0.84 2.14 -8.23
N THR A 71 1.44 2.53 -9.34
CA THR A 71 2.83 2.22 -9.65
C THR A 71 3.81 3.21 -9.04
N THR A 72 3.34 4.42 -8.72
CA THR A 72 4.17 5.50 -8.18
C THR A 72 3.55 6.16 -6.97
N VAL A 73 4.42 6.72 -6.10
CA VAL A 73 4.09 7.63 -5.02
C VAL A 73 4.41 9.04 -5.49
N ALA A 74 3.45 9.96 -5.32
CA ALA A 74 3.59 11.38 -5.71
C ALA A 74 4.00 11.60 -7.18
N GLY A 75 3.84 10.59 -8.05
CA GLY A 75 4.23 10.64 -9.45
C GLY A 75 5.75 10.56 -9.70
N VAL A 76 6.59 10.48 -8.67
CA VAL A 76 8.06 10.56 -8.80
C VAL A 76 8.83 9.40 -8.19
N LEU A 77 8.28 8.73 -7.17
CA LEU A 77 8.92 7.58 -6.53
C LEU A 77 8.20 6.28 -6.92
N PRO A 78 8.90 5.14 -6.98
CA PRO A 78 8.24 3.85 -7.11
C PRO A 78 7.37 3.57 -5.88
N ASN A 79 6.20 2.95 -6.06
CA ASN A 79 5.32 2.61 -4.95
C ASN A 79 5.83 1.36 -4.23
N THR A 80 6.81 1.55 -3.38
CA THR A 80 7.35 0.55 -2.46
C THR A 80 7.15 1.02 -1.02
N PRO A 81 7.13 0.11 -0.03
CA PRO A 81 6.97 0.50 1.37
C PRO A 81 7.99 1.53 1.85
N GLY A 82 9.26 1.37 1.49
CA GLY A 82 10.33 2.29 1.86
C GLY A 82 10.16 3.68 1.27
N GLU A 83 9.82 3.77 -0.01
CA GLU A 83 9.60 5.04 -0.70
C GLU A 83 8.31 5.72 -0.22
N LEU A 84 7.27 4.96 0.08
CA LEU A 84 6.07 5.54 0.67
C LEU A 84 6.33 6.11 2.07
N VAL A 85 7.07 5.40 2.91
CA VAL A 85 7.48 5.90 4.24
C VAL A 85 8.34 7.16 4.11
N HIS A 86 9.27 7.18 3.16
CA HIS A 86 10.08 8.38 2.87
C HIS A 86 9.20 9.57 2.48
N TRP A 87 8.30 9.38 1.52
CA TRP A 87 7.35 10.42 1.10
C TRP A 87 6.49 10.92 2.26
N LEU A 88 5.89 10.01 3.02
CA LEU A 88 5.00 10.36 4.14
C LEU A 88 5.70 11.21 5.20
N ARG A 89 7.01 11.02 5.42
CA ARG A 89 7.77 11.77 6.42
C ARG A 89 8.30 13.10 5.91
N ALA A 90 8.76 13.13 4.69
CA ALA A 90 9.54 14.25 4.17
C ALA A 90 9.19 14.59 2.69
N PRO A 91 7.93 14.92 2.39
CA PRO A 91 7.53 15.24 1.03
C PRO A 91 8.28 16.44 0.45
N GLN A 92 8.70 17.39 1.29
CA GLN A 92 9.47 18.55 0.86
C GLN A 92 10.92 18.22 0.47
N GLN A 93 11.49 17.12 0.99
CA GLN A 93 12.80 16.62 0.54
C GLN A 93 12.70 15.94 -0.83
N VAL A 94 11.60 15.23 -1.07
CA VAL A 94 11.36 14.53 -2.35
C VAL A 94 11.03 15.51 -3.47
N THR A 95 10.08 16.41 -3.20
CA THR A 95 9.62 17.43 -4.17
C THR A 95 9.50 18.78 -3.46
N PRO A 96 10.57 19.56 -3.39
CA PRO A 96 10.54 20.87 -2.76
C PRO A 96 9.46 21.78 -3.35
N GLY A 97 8.71 22.46 -2.49
CA GLY A 97 7.66 23.39 -2.89
C GLY A 97 6.33 22.75 -3.28
N ASN A 98 6.15 21.42 -3.14
CA ASN A 98 4.85 20.81 -3.32
C ASN A 98 3.87 21.21 -2.20
N ALA A 99 2.56 21.02 -2.42
CA ALA A 99 1.53 21.45 -1.49
C ALA A 99 1.43 20.60 -0.21
N MET A 100 1.98 19.37 -0.21
CA MET A 100 1.97 18.51 0.96
C MET A 100 3.10 18.93 1.91
N PRO A 101 2.79 19.37 3.13
CA PRO A 101 3.83 19.76 4.09
C PRO A 101 4.53 18.52 4.68
N ASP A 102 5.70 18.72 5.26
CA ASP A 102 6.32 17.70 6.10
C ASP A 102 5.38 17.38 7.26
N THR A 103 5.15 16.11 7.50
CA THR A 103 4.05 15.64 8.35
C THR A 103 4.41 15.55 9.83
N GLY A 104 5.71 15.53 10.15
CA GLY A 104 6.18 15.28 11.51
C GLY A 104 5.98 13.84 12.00
N LEU A 105 5.61 12.92 11.13
CA LEU A 105 5.46 11.51 11.48
C LEU A 105 6.81 10.89 11.85
N SER A 106 6.84 10.10 12.92
CA SER A 106 7.96 9.19 13.18
C SER A 106 8.03 8.09 12.12
N ASP A 107 9.14 7.38 12.07
CA ASP A 107 9.27 6.24 11.14
C ASP A 107 8.17 5.19 11.36
N GLN A 108 7.88 4.85 12.62
CA GLN A 108 6.82 3.88 12.92
C GLN A 108 5.42 4.40 12.55
N GLN A 109 5.12 5.66 12.82
CA GLN A 109 3.84 6.26 12.44
C GLN A 109 3.66 6.27 10.92
N ALA A 110 4.71 6.60 10.16
CA ALA A 110 4.67 6.54 8.71
C ALA A 110 4.52 5.11 8.17
N ARG A 111 5.13 4.11 8.82
CA ARG A 111 4.90 2.69 8.49
C ARG A 111 3.45 2.29 8.72
N ASP A 112 2.87 2.72 9.83
CA ASP A 112 1.47 2.42 10.15
C ASP A 112 0.51 3.08 9.14
N VAL A 113 0.75 4.34 8.77
CA VAL A 113 -0.01 5.03 7.72
C VAL A 113 0.15 4.32 6.37
N ALA A 114 1.37 3.96 5.99
CA ALA A 114 1.62 3.20 4.76
C ALA A 114 0.87 1.86 4.74
N ALA A 115 0.85 1.16 5.87
CA ALA A 115 0.10 -0.09 6.01
C ALA A 115 -1.39 0.11 5.75
N TYR A 116 -2.00 1.18 6.26
CA TYR A 116 -3.38 1.53 5.96
C TYR A 116 -3.59 1.79 4.46
N LEU A 117 -2.75 2.62 3.86
CA LEU A 117 -2.86 2.95 2.44
C LEU A 117 -2.76 1.71 1.54
N TYR A 118 -1.94 0.74 1.90
CA TYR A 118 -1.84 -0.53 1.16
C TYR A 118 -3.06 -1.45 1.33
N THR A 119 -3.98 -1.15 2.24
CA THR A 119 -5.28 -1.84 2.28
C THR A 119 -6.26 -1.32 1.24
N LEU A 120 -6.05 -0.12 0.70
CA LEU A 120 -6.93 0.53 -0.27
C LEU A 120 -6.69 -0.03 -1.69
N ARG A 121 -7.58 -0.92 -2.12
CA ARG A 121 -7.54 -1.65 -3.40
C ARG A 121 -8.73 -1.30 -4.29
#